data_5061b8c12a6a6ca22df3c2181494bbe7
#
_entry.id   5061b8c12a6a6ca22df3c2181494bbe7
#
_cell.length_a   1.000
_cell.length_b   1.000
_cell.length_c   1.000
_cell.angle_alpha   90.00
_cell.angle_beta   90.00
_cell.angle_gamma   90.00
#
_symmetry.space_group_name_H-M   'P 1'
#
loop_
_entity.id
_entity.type
_entity.pdbx_description
1 polymer ?
#
loop_
_entity_poly.entity_id
_entity_poly.type
_entity_poly.pdbx_seq_one_letter_code
_entity_poly.pdbx_strand_id
1 'polypeptide(L)'
;MPTQRRAANPGRDSARTRAALLDAARWLLSRHGYDQLGTREIGARAGVDAALVQRYFGSKKALFEQVIEGAFDVRPLLSASPRESLARRLSQIVLDRRGDRASFDPALLILRSATSAEVRLPLSRALEREFVEPLARELGGATGRPRAIAVLGVLAGVYMIDNVLGIELLHEPQGRRLLEALVRACLDGGD
;
A
#
# COMPACT_ATOMS: atom_id res chain seq x y z
N MET A 1 41.15 -27.28 17.38
CA MET A 1 40.60 -25.94 17.61
C MET A 1 39.09 -26.04 17.52
N PRO A 2 38.30 -25.98 18.58
CA PRO A 2 36.83 -26.03 18.49
C PRO A 2 36.35 -24.63 18.08
N THR A 3 35.59 -24.60 16.97
CA THR A 3 34.88 -23.41 16.44
C THR A 3 33.84 -22.93 17.47
N GLN A 4 34.06 -21.78 18.07
CA GLN A 4 33.08 -21.11 18.92
C GLN A 4 31.79 -20.87 18.14
N ARG A 5 30.74 -21.60 18.43
CA ARG A 5 29.37 -21.27 18.04
C ARG A 5 29.04 -19.91 18.72
N ARG A 6 28.98 -18.87 17.91
CA ARG A 6 28.49 -17.53 18.33
C ARG A 6 27.10 -17.72 18.92
N ALA A 7 26.96 -17.46 20.21
CA ALA A 7 25.69 -17.56 20.91
C ALA A 7 24.66 -16.66 20.19
N ALA A 8 23.55 -17.25 19.74
CA ALA A 8 22.43 -16.55 19.16
C ALA A 8 21.85 -15.58 20.20
N ASN A 9 21.75 -14.32 19.88
CA ASN A 9 21.12 -13.33 20.75
C ASN A 9 19.59 -13.46 20.59
N PRO A 10 18.85 -14.00 21.58
CA PRO A 10 17.43 -14.35 21.44
C PRO A 10 16.53 -13.15 21.07
N GLY A 11 16.90 -11.92 21.47
CA GLY A 11 16.16 -10.72 21.07
C GLY A 11 16.34 -10.36 19.60
N ARG A 12 17.51 -10.61 19.03
CA ARG A 12 17.83 -10.35 17.63
C ARG A 12 17.16 -11.35 16.70
N ASP A 13 17.08 -12.60 17.12
CA ASP A 13 16.38 -13.66 16.37
C ASP A 13 14.85 -13.45 16.38
N SER A 14 14.30 -12.97 17.50
CA SER A 14 12.89 -12.59 17.61
C SER A 14 12.51 -11.44 16.66
N ALA A 15 13.30 -10.36 16.65
CA ALA A 15 13.07 -9.22 15.77
C ALA A 15 13.17 -9.63 14.28
N ARG A 16 14.15 -10.47 13.93
CA ARG A 16 14.33 -11.01 12.58
C ARG A 16 13.14 -11.87 12.14
N THR A 17 12.65 -12.74 13.00
CA THR A 17 11.49 -13.58 12.73
C THR A 17 10.23 -12.75 12.51
N ARG A 18 10.01 -11.74 13.37
CA ARG A 18 8.88 -10.81 13.24
C ARG A 18 8.92 -10.04 11.91
N ALA A 19 10.09 -9.55 11.51
CA ALA A 19 10.27 -8.88 10.23
C ALA A 19 9.99 -9.82 9.04
N ALA A 20 10.51 -11.05 9.08
CA ALA A 20 10.28 -12.04 8.03
C ALA A 20 8.78 -12.38 7.86
N LEU A 21 8.03 -12.49 8.95
CA LEU A 21 6.58 -12.69 8.91
C LEU A 21 5.85 -11.49 8.30
N LEU A 22 6.24 -10.26 8.66
CA LEU A 22 5.65 -9.04 8.11
C LEU A 22 5.91 -8.91 6.60
N ASP A 23 7.13 -9.20 6.15
CA ASP A 23 7.49 -9.15 4.74
C ASP A 23 6.78 -10.26 3.93
N ALA A 24 6.67 -11.47 4.50
CA ALA A 24 5.89 -12.54 3.91
C ALA A 24 4.41 -12.16 3.77
N ALA A 25 3.83 -11.56 4.81
CA ALA A 25 2.44 -11.09 4.80
C ALA A 25 2.23 -9.98 3.76
N ARG A 26 3.10 -8.99 3.68
CA ARG A 26 3.06 -7.92 2.66
C ARG A 26 2.99 -8.49 1.24
N TRP A 27 3.90 -9.42 0.95
CA TRP A 27 3.98 -10.05 -0.36
C TRP A 27 2.73 -10.87 -0.70
N LEU A 28 2.24 -11.69 0.24
CA LEU A 28 1.09 -12.56 0.03
C LEU A 28 -0.22 -11.79 -0.05
N LEU A 29 -0.42 -10.80 0.83
CA LEU A 29 -1.64 -9.99 0.88
C LEU A 29 -1.87 -9.17 -0.39
N SER A 30 -0.83 -8.64 -0.99
CA SER A 30 -0.96 -7.93 -2.27
C SER A 30 -1.31 -8.87 -3.44
N ARG A 31 -1.06 -10.20 -3.32
CA ARG A 31 -1.34 -11.19 -4.37
C ARG A 31 -2.65 -11.93 -4.21
N HIS A 32 -3.05 -12.20 -3.00
CA HIS A 32 -4.21 -13.05 -2.71
C HIS A 32 -5.36 -12.29 -2.03
N GLY A 33 -5.08 -11.11 -1.44
CA GLY A 33 -6.02 -10.42 -0.57
C GLY A 33 -6.15 -11.07 0.80
N TYR A 34 -6.97 -10.46 1.67
CA TYR A 34 -7.06 -10.89 3.06
C TYR A 34 -7.79 -12.22 3.24
N ASP A 35 -8.95 -12.39 2.60
CA ASP A 35 -9.83 -13.55 2.88
C ASP A 35 -9.26 -14.87 2.37
N GLN A 36 -8.46 -14.83 1.30
CA GLN A 36 -7.85 -16.02 0.70
C GLN A 36 -6.53 -16.44 1.35
N LEU A 37 -6.02 -15.66 2.30
CA LEU A 37 -4.73 -15.91 2.93
C LEU A 37 -4.89 -16.43 4.35
N GLY A 38 -4.27 -17.58 4.67
CA GLY A 38 -4.15 -18.13 6.01
C GLY A 38 -2.79 -17.84 6.66
N THR A 39 -2.72 -18.04 7.98
CA THR A 39 -1.46 -17.89 8.73
C THR A 39 -0.43 -18.97 8.37
N ARG A 40 -0.89 -20.13 7.86
CA ARG A 40 -0.01 -21.22 7.40
C ARG A 40 0.83 -20.80 6.19
N GLU A 41 0.21 -20.16 5.21
CA GLU A 41 0.90 -19.66 4.02
C GLU A 41 1.92 -18.56 4.37
N ILE A 42 1.56 -17.69 5.34
CA ILE A 42 2.47 -16.65 5.83
C ILE A 42 3.68 -17.28 6.52
N GLY A 43 3.46 -18.24 7.42
CA GLY A 43 4.54 -18.96 8.10
C GLY A 43 5.45 -19.71 7.13
N ALA A 44 4.85 -20.47 6.19
CA ALA A 44 5.59 -21.23 5.17
C ALA A 44 6.48 -20.29 4.32
N ARG A 45 5.96 -19.14 3.87
CA ARG A 45 6.74 -18.18 3.09
C ARG A 45 7.85 -17.52 3.93
N ALA A 46 7.61 -17.27 5.20
CA ALA A 46 8.61 -16.71 6.12
C ALA A 46 9.66 -17.74 6.59
N GLY A 47 9.46 -19.04 6.28
CA GLY A 47 10.33 -20.13 6.73
C GLY A 47 10.22 -20.39 8.23
N VAL A 48 9.04 -20.17 8.83
CA VAL A 48 8.80 -20.33 10.28
C VAL A 48 7.45 -20.97 10.56
N ASP A 49 7.26 -21.41 11.80
CA ASP A 49 5.98 -21.97 12.23
C ASP A 49 4.85 -20.91 12.21
N ALA A 50 3.67 -21.30 11.70
CA ALA A 50 2.47 -20.47 11.63
C ALA A 50 2.00 -19.95 13.01
N ALA A 51 2.25 -20.72 14.10
CA ALA A 51 1.93 -20.32 15.46
C ALA A 51 2.64 -19.04 15.88
N LEU A 52 3.77 -18.70 15.23
CA LEU A 52 4.49 -17.46 15.49
C LEU A 52 3.72 -16.21 15.01
N VAL A 53 2.79 -16.32 14.05
CA VAL A 53 1.89 -15.22 13.69
C VAL A 53 1.05 -14.83 14.91
N GLN A 54 0.44 -15.80 15.58
CA GLN A 54 -0.32 -15.56 16.80
C GLN A 54 0.56 -14.98 17.93
N ARG A 55 1.76 -15.52 18.09
CA ARG A 55 2.69 -15.08 19.14
C ARG A 55 3.17 -13.65 18.95
N TYR A 56 3.50 -13.22 17.72
CA TYR A 56 4.09 -11.90 17.46
C TYR A 56 3.08 -10.80 17.17
N PHE A 57 1.91 -11.17 16.65
CA PHE A 57 0.90 -10.20 16.17
C PHE A 57 -0.46 -10.35 16.87
N GLY A 58 -0.70 -11.46 17.58
CA GLY A 58 -1.96 -11.74 18.26
C GLY A 58 -3.06 -12.27 17.35
N SER A 59 -3.13 -11.83 16.08
CA SER A 59 -4.10 -12.32 15.09
C SER A 59 -3.64 -12.03 13.67
N LYS A 60 -4.26 -12.69 12.68
CA LYS A 60 -4.10 -12.36 11.25
C LYS A 60 -4.55 -10.91 10.96
N LYS A 61 -5.62 -10.47 11.60
CA LYS A 61 -6.11 -9.09 11.46
C LYS A 61 -5.12 -8.06 11.99
N ALA A 62 -4.55 -8.28 13.17
CA ALA A 62 -3.54 -7.39 13.74
C ALA A 62 -2.25 -7.38 12.88
N LEU A 63 -1.87 -8.50 12.29
CA LEU A 63 -0.79 -8.55 11.31
C LEU A 63 -1.13 -7.73 10.07
N PHE A 64 -2.36 -7.84 9.53
CA PHE A 64 -2.83 -7.04 8.41
C PHE A 64 -2.77 -5.53 8.72
N GLU A 65 -3.23 -5.12 9.91
CA GLU A 65 -3.18 -3.71 10.34
C GLU A 65 -1.74 -3.18 10.35
N GLN A 66 -0.76 -3.99 10.75
CA GLN A 66 0.65 -3.62 10.66
C GLN A 66 1.20 -3.61 9.22
N VAL A 67 0.68 -4.45 8.33
CA VAL A 67 1.04 -4.43 6.90
C VAL A 67 0.62 -3.14 6.23
N ILE A 68 -0.58 -2.64 6.57
CA ILE A 68 -1.12 -1.42 5.96
C ILE A 68 -0.63 -0.13 6.62
N GLU A 69 0.03 -0.21 7.78
CA GLU A 69 0.57 0.95 8.46
C GLU A 69 1.67 1.62 7.61
N GLY A 70 1.48 2.89 7.29
CA GLY A 70 2.37 3.67 6.43
C GLY A 70 2.34 3.28 4.95
N ALA A 71 1.49 2.33 4.54
CA ALA A 71 1.45 1.84 3.16
C ALA A 71 0.87 2.87 2.16
N PHE A 72 0.09 3.81 2.65
CA PHE A 72 -0.63 4.81 1.85
C PHE A 72 -0.18 6.24 2.14
N ASP A 73 0.95 6.41 2.83
CA ASP A 73 1.39 7.72 3.28
C ASP A 73 1.78 8.63 2.11
N VAL A 74 0.96 9.66 1.90
CA VAL A 74 1.16 10.66 0.85
C VAL A 74 2.03 11.85 1.31
N ARG A 75 2.26 12.01 2.60
CA ARG A 75 2.99 13.16 3.18
C ARG A 75 4.38 13.38 2.58
N PRO A 76 5.19 12.33 2.28
CA PRO A 76 6.47 12.53 1.61
C PRO A 76 6.33 13.20 0.23
N LEU A 77 5.22 12.95 -0.46
CA LEU A 77 4.94 13.57 -1.76
C LEU A 77 4.48 15.03 -1.62
N LEU A 78 3.80 15.38 -0.51
CA LEU A 78 3.36 16.75 -0.25
C LEU A 78 4.53 17.65 0.13
N SER A 79 5.46 17.15 0.95
CA SER A 79 6.60 17.93 1.44
C SER A 79 7.73 18.12 0.42
N ALA A 80 7.81 17.30 -0.62
CA ALA A 80 8.99 17.21 -1.50
C ALA A 80 9.05 18.23 -2.64
N SER A 81 8.03 19.12 -2.90
CA SER A 81 8.06 19.98 -4.10
C SER A 81 6.98 21.07 -4.19
N PRO A 82 7.19 22.01 -5.16
CA PRO A 82 6.15 22.95 -5.53
C PRO A 82 4.83 22.26 -5.90
N ARG A 83 3.70 22.88 -5.57
CA ARG A 83 2.34 22.37 -5.82
C ARG A 83 2.11 21.98 -7.29
N GLU A 84 2.72 22.72 -8.22
CA GLU A 84 2.63 22.47 -9.67
C GLU A 84 3.12 21.08 -10.12
N SER A 85 4.02 20.45 -9.35
CA SER A 85 4.52 19.10 -9.64
C SER A 85 3.80 18.00 -8.86
N LEU A 86 2.81 18.33 -8.01
CA LEU A 86 2.10 17.37 -7.18
C LEU A 86 1.30 16.37 -8.02
N ALA A 87 0.60 16.85 -9.07
CA ALA A 87 -0.14 15.97 -9.98
C ALA A 87 0.76 14.91 -10.61
N ARG A 88 1.96 15.30 -11.06
CA ARG A 88 2.95 14.38 -11.63
C ARG A 88 3.38 13.32 -10.61
N ARG A 89 3.72 13.74 -9.37
CA ARG A 89 4.16 12.81 -8.33
C ARG A 89 3.08 11.84 -7.88
N LEU A 90 1.85 12.31 -7.73
CA LEU A 90 0.72 11.45 -7.43
C LEU A 90 0.47 10.45 -8.56
N SER A 91 0.56 10.90 -9.82
CA SER A 91 0.46 10.00 -10.98
C SER A 91 1.60 8.97 -11.00
N GLN A 92 2.79 9.33 -10.53
CA GLN A 92 3.94 8.45 -10.44
C GLN A 92 3.69 7.24 -9.52
N ILE A 93 2.82 7.37 -8.50
CA ILE A 93 2.41 6.23 -7.65
C ILE A 93 1.90 5.05 -8.49
N VAL A 94 1.16 5.34 -9.56
CA VAL A 94 0.62 4.32 -10.46
C VAL A 94 1.65 3.88 -11.49
N LEU A 95 2.45 4.83 -12.01
CA LEU A 95 3.43 4.59 -13.07
C LEU A 95 4.61 3.73 -12.61
N ASP A 96 5.15 3.96 -11.40
CA ASP A 96 6.33 3.27 -10.87
C ASP A 96 6.07 1.81 -10.51
N ARG A 97 4.80 1.43 -10.33
CA ARG A 97 4.41 0.06 -9.96
C ARG A 97 4.35 -0.91 -11.13
N ARG A 98 4.61 -0.44 -12.34
CA ARG A 98 4.67 -1.28 -13.54
C ARG A 98 5.94 -2.12 -13.53
N GLY A 99 5.77 -3.42 -13.48
CA GLY A 99 6.85 -4.40 -13.68
C GLY A 99 7.49 -4.97 -12.43
N ASP A 100 7.39 -4.36 -11.27
CA ASP A 100 7.91 -4.94 -10.04
C ASP A 100 6.87 -5.83 -9.34
N ARG A 101 6.68 -7.03 -9.91
CA ARG A 101 5.84 -8.07 -9.27
C ARG A 101 6.52 -8.70 -8.04
N ALA A 102 7.75 -8.34 -7.72
CA ALA A 102 8.48 -8.91 -6.59
C ALA A 102 8.22 -8.17 -5.29
N SER A 103 7.92 -6.86 -5.35
CA SER A 103 7.70 -6.02 -4.17
C SER A 103 6.25 -6.05 -3.65
N PHE A 104 6.06 -5.45 -2.48
CA PHE A 104 4.76 -5.17 -1.90
C PHE A 104 4.02 -4.12 -2.72
N ASP A 105 2.76 -4.40 -3.07
CA ASP A 105 1.89 -3.50 -3.82
C ASP A 105 0.65 -3.12 -3.00
N PRO A 106 0.63 -1.92 -2.37
CA PRO A 106 -0.51 -1.43 -1.61
C PRO A 106 -1.78 -1.25 -2.45
N ALA A 107 -1.69 -0.91 -3.74
CA ALA A 107 -2.87 -0.74 -4.58
C ALA A 107 -3.55 -2.09 -4.86
N LEU A 108 -2.78 -3.14 -5.15
CA LEU A 108 -3.31 -4.51 -5.26
C LEU A 108 -3.89 -4.99 -3.94
N LEU A 109 -3.26 -4.68 -2.81
CA LEU A 109 -3.78 -5.03 -1.49
C LEU A 109 -5.14 -4.39 -1.25
N ILE A 110 -5.33 -3.09 -1.58
CA ILE A 110 -6.63 -2.42 -1.49
C ILE A 110 -7.66 -3.16 -2.31
N LEU A 111 -7.41 -3.33 -3.61
CA LEU A 111 -8.37 -3.92 -4.55
C LEU A 111 -8.80 -5.33 -4.14
N ARG A 112 -7.88 -6.13 -3.60
CA ARG A 112 -8.12 -7.53 -3.22
C ARG A 112 -8.68 -7.71 -1.82
N SER A 113 -8.58 -6.69 -0.96
CA SER A 113 -9.04 -6.77 0.44
C SER A 113 -10.21 -5.83 0.76
N ALA A 114 -10.56 -4.90 -0.13
CA ALA A 114 -11.60 -3.88 0.11
C ALA A 114 -13.00 -4.47 0.37
N THR A 115 -13.29 -5.65 -0.17
CA THR A 115 -14.56 -6.35 0.00
C THR A 115 -14.62 -7.22 1.24
N SER A 116 -13.50 -7.45 1.92
CA SER A 116 -13.44 -8.23 3.15
C SER A 116 -14.15 -7.53 4.29
N ALA A 117 -15.16 -8.18 4.88
CA ALA A 117 -15.92 -7.64 6.01
C ALA A 117 -15.02 -7.41 7.24
N GLU A 118 -13.98 -8.21 7.42
CA GLU A 118 -13.10 -8.18 8.58
C GLU A 118 -12.12 -6.99 8.55
N VAL A 119 -11.59 -6.64 7.37
CA VAL A 119 -10.51 -5.64 7.25
C VAL A 119 -10.91 -4.38 6.49
N ARG A 120 -12.12 -4.31 5.93
CA ARG A 120 -12.61 -3.11 5.23
C ARG A 120 -12.51 -1.85 6.10
N LEU A 121 -12.90 -1.93 7.37
CA LEU A 121 -12.85 -0.78 8.28
C LEU A 121 -11.41 -0.36 8.64
N PRO A 122 -10.50 -1.25 9.06
CA PRO A 122 -9.08 -0.91 9.21
C PRO A 122 -8.48 -0.29 7.95
N LEU A 123 -8.76 -0.86 6.78
CA LEU A 123 -8.24 -0.38 5.49
C LEU A 123 -8.75 1.04 5.17
N SER A 124 -10.06 1.30 5.32
CA SER A 124 -10.62 2.62 5.08
C SER A 124 -10.06 3.69 6.03
N ARG A 125 -9.84 3.33 7.31
CA ARG A 125 -9.22 4.23 8.29
C ARG A 125 -7.75 4.54 7.95
N ALA A 126 -7.00 3.57 7.46
CA ALA A 126 -5.63 3.78 7.03
C ALA A 126 -5.57 4.73 5.82
N LEU A 127 -6.40 4.51 4.79
CA LEU A 127 -6.50 5.38 3.62
C LEU A 127 -6.94 6.80 4.01
N GLU A 128 -7.90 6.93 4.92
CA GLU A 128 -8.34 8.23 5.42
C GLU A 128 -7.19 8.98 6.10
N ARG A 129 -6.53 8.34 7.07
CA ARG A 129 -5.45 8.94 7.87
C ARG A 129 -4.19 9.27 7.07
N GLU A 130 -3.83 8.42 6.11
CA GLU A 130 -2.53 8.48 5.44
C GLU A 130 -2.57 9.14 4.07
N PHE A 131 -3.72 9.14 3.41
CA PHE A 131 -3.89 9.73 2.08
C PHE A 131 -4.89 10.88 2.08
N VAL A 132 -6.15 10.62 2.45
CA VAL A 132 -7.24 11.59 2.27
C VAL A 132 -7.06 12.81 3.17
N GLU A 133 -6.88 12.64 4.47
CA GLU A 133 -6.73 13.77 5.39
C GLU A 133 -5.48 14.63 5.14
N PRO A 134 -4.28 14.06 4.90
CA PRO A 134 -3.11 14.88 4.60
C PRO A 134 -3.28 15.67 3.30
N LEU A 135 -3.79 15.04 2.24
CA LEU A 135 -4.01 15.71 0.95
C LEU A 135 -5.13 16.76 1.07
N ALA A 136 -6.21 16.47 1.78
CA ALA A 136 -7.31 17.42 2.00
C ALA A 136 -6.84 18.68 2.74
N ARG A 137 -5.96 18.55 3.72
CA ARG A 137 -5.36 19.68 4.44
C ARG A 137 -4.47 20.53 3.53
N GLU A 138 -3.68 19.89 2.68
CA GLU A 138 -2.84 20.57 1.68
C GLU A 138 -3.68 21.35 0.67
N LEU A 139 -4.79 20.77 0.22
CA LEU A 139 -5.72 21.42 -0.74
C LEU A 139 -6.51 22.58 -0.12
N GLY A 140 -6.82 22.47 1.18
CA GLY A 140 -7.56 23.49 1.92
C GLY A 140 -9.01 23.67 1.48
N GLY A 141 -9.72 24.56 2.19
CA GLY A 141 -11.10 24.92 1.88
C GLY A 141 -12.13 23.83 2.06
N ALA A 142 -13.41 24.15 1.81
CA ALA A 142 -14.53 23.21 1.97
C ALA A 142 -14.48 22.03 0.99
N THR A 143 -13.82 22.19 -0.15
CA THR A 143 -13.71 21.18 -1.20
C THR A 143 -12.46 20.31 -1.11
N GLY A 144 -11.52 20.59 -0.19
CA GLY A 144 -10.27 19.86 -0.07
C GLY A 144 -10.45 18.35 0.10
N ARG A 145 -11.37 17.94 0.98
CA ARG A 145 -11.65 16.50 1.22
C ARG A 145 -12.28 15.78 0.00
N PRO A 146 -13.37 16.25 -0.62
CA PRO A 146 -13.90 15.60 -1.82
C PRO A 146 -12.88 15.56 -2.97
N ARG A 147 -12.04 16.57 -3.12
CA ARG A 147 -10.96 16.59 -4.13
C ARG A 147 -9.89 15.52 -3.84
N ALA A 148 -9.48 15.36 -2.59
CA ALA A 148 -8.56 14.31 -2.18
C ALA A 148 -9.12 12.91 -2.46
N ILE A 149 -10.42 12.69 -2.21
CA ILE A 149 -11.12 11.43 -2.53
C ILE A 149 -11.18 11.22 -4.04
N ALA A 150 -11.45 12.26 -4.83
CA ALA A 150 -11.46 12.18 -6.29
C ALA A 150 -10.08 11.77 -6.85
N VAL A 151 -8.99 12.34 -6.33
CA VAL A 151 -7.62 11.94 -6.67
C VAL A 151 -7.40 10.45 -6.38
N LEU A 152 -7.76 9.98 -5.18
CA LEU A 152 -7.65 8.56 -4.82
C LEU A 152 -8.45 7.67 -5.79
N GLY A 153 -9.67 8.08 -6.14
CA GLY A 153 -10.53 7.37 -7.09
C GLY A 153 -9.92 7.26 -8.49
N VAL A 154 -9.37 8.37 -9.01
CA VAL A 154 -8.67 8.38 -10.32
C VAL A 154 -7.47 7.44 -10.31
N LEU A 155 -6.61 7.54 -9.30
CA LEU A 155 -5.42 6.70 -9.19
C LEU A 155 -5.78 5.21 -9.07
N ALA A 156 -6.75 4.87 -8.21
CA ALA A 156 -7.19 3.49 -8.02
C ALA A 156 -7.87 2.92 -9.28
N GLY A 157 -8.72 3.71 -9.96
CA GLY A 157 -9.40 3.31 -11.18
C GLY A 157 -8.44 3.05 -12.33
N VAL A 158 -7.51 3.98 -12.56
CA VAL A 158 -6.47 3.82 -13.61
C VAL A 158 -5.57 2.62 -13.29
N TYR A 159 -5.15 2.47 -12.04
CA TYR A 159 -4.36 1.33 -11.61
C TYR A 159 -5.10 0.00 -11.89
N MET A 160 -6.38 -0.09 -11.55
CA MET A 160 -7.19 -1.28 -11.80
C MET A 160 -7.27 -1.61 -13.29
N ILE A 161 -7.57 -0.63 -14.12
CA ILE A 161 -7.72 -0.82 -15.57
C ILE A 161 -6.39 -1.27 -16.18
N ASP A 162 -5.32 -0.58 -15.90
CA ASP A 162 -4.02 -0.80 -16.53
C ASP A 162 -3.28 -2.03 -15.96
N ASN A 163 -3.21 -2.18 -14.64
CA ASN A 163 -2.38 -3.21 -14.01
C ASN A 163 -3.13 -4.50 -13.66
N VAL A 164 -4.44 -4.44 -13.43
CA VAL A 164 -5.23 -5.62 -13.02
C VAL A 164 -5.96 -6.22 -14.22
N LEU A 165 -6.62 -5.38 -15.03
CA LEU A 165 -7.37 -5.83 -16.21
C LEU A 165 -6.50 -5.94 -17.47
N GLY A 166 -5.29 -5.36 -17.47
CA GLY A 166 -4.39 -5.38 -18.63
C GLY A 166 -4.88 -4.54 -19.81
N ILE A 167 -5.76 -3.57 -19.55
CA ILE A 167 -6.20 -2.60 -20.57
C ILE A 167 -5.21 -1.44 -20.54
N GLU A 168 -4.30 -1.46 -21.51
CA GLU A 168 -3.13 -0.60 -21.53
C GLU A 168 -3.49 0.87 -21.78
N LEU A 169 -3.52 1.68 -20.71
CA LEU A 169 -3.67 3.12 -20.79
C LEU A 169 -2.31 3.83 -20.70
N LEU A 170 -1.44 3.35 -19.80
CA LEU A 170 -0.24 4.07 -19.41
C LEU A 170 1.02 3.69 -20.21
N HIS A 171 0.89 2.80 -21.22
CA HIS A 171 2.01 2.41 -22.09
C HIS A 171 2.48 3.57 -22.95
N GLU A 172 1.54 4.38 -23.44
CA GLU A 172 1.83 5.50 -24.31
C GLU A 172 2.03 6.81 -23.52
N PRO A 173 2.88 7.71 -24.01
CA PRO A 173 3.07 9.03 -23.43
C PRO A 173 1.78 9.85 -23.29
N GLN A 174 0.81 9.61 -24.18
CA GLN A 174 -0.48 10.30 -24.17
C GLN A 174 -1.32 9.87 -22.96
N GLY A 175 -1.41 8.57 -22.67
CA GLY A 175 -2.13 8.06 -21.50
C GLY A 175 -1.55 8.58 -20.18
N ARG A 176 -0.21 8.68 -20.08
CA ARG A 176 0.47 9.26 -18.91
C ARG A 176 0.15 10.74 -18.75
N ARG A 177 0.14 11.52 -19.84
CA ARG A 177 -0.27 12.93 -19.80
C ARG A 177 -1.74 13.08 -19.40
N LEU A 178 -2.60 12.20 -19.89
CA LEU A 178 -4.02 12.20 -19.52
C LEU A 178 -4.20 11.92 -18.02
N LEU A 179 -3.51 10.93 -17.48
CA LEU A 179 -3.56 10.66 -16.02
C LEU A 179 -3.12 11.90 -15.21
N GLU A 180 -1.99 12.53 -15.59
CA GLU A 180 -1.52 13.73 -14.89
C GLU A 180 -2.54 14.88 -15.01
N ALA A 181 -3.18 15.06 -16.17
CA ALA A 181 -4.21 16.08 -16.37
C ALA A 181 -5.46 15.82 -15.52
N LEU A 182 -5.92 14.57 -15.41
CA LEU A 182 -7.05 14.18 -14.56
C LEU A 182 -6.76 14.43 -13.09
N VAL A 183 -5.58 14.02 -12.62
CA VAL A 183 -5.15 14.28 -11.24
C VAL A 183 -5.06 15.77 -10.99
N ARG A 184 -4.49 16.54 -11.90
CA ARG A 184 -4.40 18.02 -11.81
C ARG A 184 -5.79 18.66 -11.71
N ALA A 185 -6.73 18.27 -12.56
CA ALA A 185 -8.11 18.75 -12.51
C ALA A 185 -8.77 18.49 -11.15
N CYS A 186 -8.52 17.32 -10.54
CA CYS A 186 -8.99 17.01 -9.18
C CYS A 186 -8.31 17.91 -8.12
N LEU A 187 -7.01 18.23 -8.30
CA LEU A 187 -6.26 19.07 -7.37
C LEU A 187 -6.66 20.54 -7.45
N ASP A 188 -6.98 21.06 -8.63
CA ASP A 188 -7.29 22.48 -8.83
C ASP A 188 -8.76 22.79 -8.48
N GLY A 189 -9.65 21.78 -8.46
CA GLY A 189 -11.09 21.96 -8.28
C GLY A 189 -11.63 22.64 -9.53
N GLY A 190 -12.30 21.90 -10.42
CA GLY A 190 -12.94 22.55 -11.57
C GLY A 190 -13.89 23.64 -11.11
N ASP A 191 -13.62 24.85 -11.52
CA ASP A 191 -14.55 25.97 -11.47
C ASP A 191 -15.72 25.73 -12.42
#